data_e758f9b9e874a4b9b84c07d8309d5ce2
#
_entry.id   e758f9b9e874a4b9b84c07d8309d5ce2
#
_cell.length_a   1.000
_cell.length_b   1.000
_cell.length_c   1.000
_cell.angle_alpha   90.00
_cell.angle_beta   90.00
_cell.angle_gamma   90.00
#
_symmetry.space_group_name_H-M   'P 1'
#
loop_
_entity.id
_entity.type
_entity.pdbx_description
1 polymer ?
#
loop_
_entity_poly.entity_id
_entity_poly.type
_entity_poly.pdbx_seq_one_letter_code
_entity_poly.pdbx_strand_id
1 'polypeptide(L)'
;QSQRWFIERQGLSITSSAAWTILGRGLGSLPKIIQEKIDKYRKCNFTNDSIKFGMHMEPYARMAYAKKFNVNIMECPLKKSIMYPYIGVSPDGQNPVTKSLLELKCVTTRLLKDEMPKYNYDQCQTQLLVCEDAPFLDYFEEQIVAVDEYPTTYQLWRKIDDNGNKYVISDYRHHKIYRDKEWQKKALPMFEAF
;
A
#
# COMPACT_ATOMS: atom_id res chain seq x y z
N GLN A 1 -12.44 4.42 -0.84
CA GLN A 1 -12.35 4.34 0.64
C GLN A 1 -13.50 5.13 1.26
N SER A 2 -14.30 4.49 2.13
CA SER A 2 -15.49 5.08 2.75
C SER A 2 -15.15 6.04 3.90
N GLN A 3 -16.10 6.93 4.25
CA GLN A 3 -15.97 7.80 5.44
C GLN A 3 -15.73 6.99 6.73
N ARG A 4 -16.36 5.82 6.85
CA ARG A 4 -16.17 4.89 7.96
C ARG A 4 -14.72 4.40 8.05
N TRP A 5 -14.09 4.09 6.91
CA TRP A 5 -12.68 3.69 6.85
C TRP A 5 -11.75 4.77 7.42
N PHE A 6 -12.00 6.05 7.09
CA PHE A 6 -11.20 7.16 7.63
C PHE A 6 -11.35 7.29 9.16
N ILE A 7 -12.58 7.17 9.68
CA ILE A 7 -12.84 7.23 11.13
C ILE A 7 -12.15 6.09 11.86
N GLU A 8 -12.28 4.86 11.38
CA GLU A 8 -11.65 3.69 11.98
C GLU A 8 -10.12 3.77 11.93
N ARG A 9 -9.55 4.27 10.82
CA ARG A 9 -8.11 4.46 10.66
C ARG A 9 -7.56 5.55 11.60
N GLN A 10 -8.30 6.62 11.85
CA GLN A 10 -7.90 7.66 12.80
C GLN A 10 -7.80 7.14 14.25
N GLY A 11 -8.55 6.11 14.59
CA GLY A 11 -8.50 5.46 15.91
C GLY A 11 -7.24 4.61 16.14
N LEU A 12 -6.41 4.39 15.13
CA LEU A 12 -5.20 3.58 15.22
C LEU A 12 -3.98 4.45 15.54
N SER A 13 -3.14 3.99 16.47
CA SER A 13 -1.84 4.63 16.72
C SER A 13 -0.89 4.34 15.58
N ILE A 14 -0.83 3.11 15.10
CA ILE A 14 0.09 2.65 14.07
C ILE A 14 -0.65 2.18 12.84
N THR A 15 -0.21 2.64 11.67
CA THR A 15 -0.63 2.13 10.37
C THR A 15 0.58 1.62 9.59
N SER A 16 0.40 0.63 8.72
CA SER A 16 1.51 0.04 7.96
C SER A 16 2.34 1.07 7.19
N SER A 17 1.71 2.11 6.64
CA SER A 17 2.39 3.18 5.92
C SER A 17 3.26 4.09 6.82
N ALA A 18 3.04 4.09 8.14
CA ALA A 18 3.83 4.86 9.10
C ALA A 18 4.99 4.04 9.71
N ALA A 19 5.01 2.73 9.51
CA ALA A 19 5.97 1.81 10.14
C ALA A 19 7.42 2.24 9.94
N TRP A 20 7.83 2.58 8.73
CA TRP A 20 9.18 3.02 8.40
C TRP A 20 9.67 4.20 9.28
N THR A 21 8.81 5.20 9.46
CA THR A 21 9.14 6.38 10.27
C THR A 21 9.16 6.04 11.75
N ILE A 22 8.21 5.23 12.25
CA ILE A 22 8.14 4.79 13.65
C ILE A 22 9.37 3.95 14.01
N LEU A 23 9.88 3.13 13.08
CA LEU A 23 11.09 2.34 13.24
C LEU A 23 12.38 3.17 13.13
N GLY A 24 12.29 4.51 13.06
CA GLY A 24 13.45 5.40 13.02
C GLY A 24 14.30 5.29 11.75
N ARG A 25 13.76 4.74 10.66
CA ARG A 25 14.51 4.46 9.43
C ARG A 25 14.23 5.47 8.33
N GLY A 26 13.23 6.34 8.49
CA GLY A 26 12.74 7.23 7.44
C GLY A 26 13.23 8.66 7.57
N LEU A 27 13.09 9.41 6.47
CA LEU A 27 13.22 10.86 6.44
C LEU A 27 12.00 11.57 7.06
N GLY A 28 10.97 10.82 7.44
CA GLY A 28 9.76 11.33 8.08
C GLY A 28 10.03 11.80 9.50
N SER A 29 9.32 12.84 9.91
CA SER A 29 9.40 13.37 11.27
C SER A 29 8.45 12.58 12.18
N LEU A 30 9.00 11.87 13.16
CA LEU A 30 8.22 11.22 14.22
C LEU A 30 7.30 12.22 14.96
N PRO A 31 7.77 13.45 15.33
CA PRO A 31 6.90 14.49 15.87
C PRO A 31 5.71 14.82 14.97
N LYS A 32 5.89 14.83 13.64
CA LYS A 32 4.79 15.09 12.72
C LYS A 32 3.73 13.99 12.76
N ILE A 33 4.14 12.71 12.80
CA ILE A 33 3.20 11.60 12.93
C ILE A 33 2.46 11.67 14.26
N ILE A 34 3.16 11.97 15.36
CA ILE A 34 2.54 12.15 16.69
C ILE A 34 1.53 13.30 16.62
N GLN A 35 1.90 14.45 16.05
CA GLN A 35 1.01 15.59 15.93
C GLN A 35 -0.24 15.26 15.09
N GLU A 36 -0.07 14.53 13.97
CA GLU A 36 -1.19 14.07 13.14
C GLU A 36 -2.14 13.13 13.91
N LYS A 37 -1.61 12.33 14.84
CA LYS A 37 -2.41 11.45 15.69
C LYS A 37 -3.13 12.21 16.82
N ILE A 38 -2.50 13.25 17.35
CA ILE A 38 -3.11 14.13 18.37
C ILE A 38 -4.19 15.02 17.74
N ASP A 39 -3.92 15.57 16.57
CA ASP A 39 -4.84 16.46 15.82
C ASP A 39 -5.98 15.68 15.13
N LYS A 40 -6.46 14.60 15.76
CA LYS A 40 -7.50 13.68 15.24
C LYS A 40 -8.73 14.37 14.64
N TYR A 41 -8.99 15.62 15.03
CA TYR A 41 -10.14 16.43 14.61
C TYR A 41 -9.83 17.44 13.51
N ARG A 42 -8.57 17.64 13.15
CA ARG A 42 -8.23 18.45 11.98
C ARG A 42 -8.48 17.60 10.73
N LYS A 43 -9.32 18.08 9.83
CA LYS A 43 -9.45 17.53 8.47
C LYS A 43 -8.07 17.49 7.85
N CYS A 44 -7.44 16.31 7.86
CA CYS A 44 -6.20 16.10 7.13
C CYS A 44 -6.54 16.13 5.64
N ASN A 45 -6.47 17.31 5.05
CA ASN A 45 -6.47 17.47 3.61
C ASN A 45 -5.10 17.00 3.09
N PHE A 46 -4.83 15.69 3.17
CA PHE A 46 -3.73 15.07 2.45
C PHE A 46 -4.06 15.08 0.96
N THR A 47 -3.78 16.19 0.32
CA THR A 47 -4.01 16.38 -1.10
C THR A 47 -2.69 16.57 -1.84
N ASN A 48 -1.75 15.66 -1.62
CA ASN A 48 -0.65 15.49 -2.56
C ASN A 48 -1.22 14.82 -3.81
N ASP A 49 -1.00 15.43 -4.98
CA ASP A 49 -1.53 14.92 -6.26
C ASP A 49 -1.05 13.50 -6.57
N SER A 50 0.17 13.12 -6.14
CA SER A 50 0.68 11.76 -6.26
C SER A 50 -0.14 10.75 -5.44
N ILE A 51 -0.62 11.12 -4.24
CA ILE A 51 -1.47 10.26 -3.42
C ILE A 51 -2.85 10.11 -4.06
N LYS A 52 -3.44 11.22 -4.53
CA LYS A 52 -4.73 11.18 -5.26
C LYS A 52 -4.63 10.31 -6.50
N PHE A 53 -3.56 10.48 -7.26
CA PHE A 53 -3.30 9.67 -8.45
C PHE A 53 -3.20 8.19 -8.10
N GLY A 54 -2.40 7.82 -7.09
CA GLY A 54 -2.27 6.44 -6.61
C GLY A 54 -3.62 5.83 -6.21
N MET A 55 -4.41 6.55 -5.40
CA MET A 55 -5.75 6.10 -5.00
C MET A 55 -6.70 5.92 -6.20
N HIS A 56 -6.60 6.81 -7.18
CA HIS A 56 -7.41 6.73 -8.40
C HIS A 56 -7.00 5.53 -9.28
N MET A 57 -5.71 5.21 -9.32
CA MET A 57 -5.17 4.13 -10.15
C MET A 57 -5.25 2.75 -9.49
N GLU A 58 -5.33 2.66 -8.17
CA GLU A 58 -5.34 1.41 -7.39
C GLU A 58 -6.35 0.34 -7.90
N PRO A 59 -7.63 0.65 -8.19
CA PRO A 59 -8.58 -0.34 -8.70
C PRO A 59 -8.12 -0.97 -10.03
N TYR A 60 -7.50 -0.17 -10.88
CA TYR A 60 -7.03 -0.61 -12.20
C TYR A 60 -5.73 -1.42 -12.09
N ALA A 61 -4.82 -1.00 -11.23
CA ALA A 61 -3.62 -1.75 -10.88
C ALA A 61 -3.97 -3.13 -10.33
N ARG A 62 -4.98 -3.21 -9.45
CA ARG A 62 -5.51 -4.47 -8.90
C ARG A 62 -6.06 -5.37 -10.01
N MET A 63 -6.83 -4.82 -10.97
CA MET A 63 -7.32 -5.57 -12.12
C MET A 63 -6.19 -6.06 -13.03
N ALA A 64 -5.18 -5.22 -13.27
CA ALA A 64 -4.02 -5.59 -14.08
C ALA A 64 -3.23 -6.75 -13.45
N TYR A 65 -2.97 -6.66 -12.13
CA TYR A 65 -2.35 -7.74 -11.36
C TYR A 65 -3.17 -9.03 -11.46
N ALA A 66 -4.48 -8.97 -11.17
CA ALA A 66 -5.38 -10.11 -11.19
C ALA A 66 -5.39 -10.81 -12.57
N LYS A 67 -5.46 -10.03 -13.64
CA LYS A 67 -5.41 -10.53 -15.02
C LYS A 67 -4.06 -11.16 -15.35
N LYS A 68 -2.95 -10.49 -14.97
CA LYS A 68 -1.60 -10.94 -15.30
C LYS A 68 -1.28 -12.28 -14.66
N PHE A 69 -1.63 -12.46 -13.40
CA PHE A 69 -1.33 -13.67 -12.64
C PHE A 69 -2.47 -14.69 -12.64
N ASN A 70 -3.58 -14.39 -13.33
CA ASN A 70 -4.78 -15.23 -13.37
C ASN A 70 -5.29 -15.59 -11.97
N VAL A 71 -5.38 -14.61 -11.09
CA VAL A 71 -5.82 -14.77 -9.70
C VAL A 71 -7.01 -13.87 -9.39
N ASN A 72 -7.84 -14.31 -8.45
CA ASN A 72 -8.92 -13.47 -7.93
C ASN A 72 -8.40 -12.63 -6.77
N ILE A 73 -8.53 -11.31 -6.89
CA ILE A 73 -8.15 -10.36 -5.84
C ILE A 73 -9.33 -9.45 -5.54
N MET A 74 -9.70 -9.38 -4.28
CA MET A 74 -10.74 -8.50 -3.77
C MET A 74 -10.10 -7.34 -3.00
N GLU A 75 -10.78 -6.20 -2.95
CA GLU A 75 -10.40 -5.10 -2.07
C GLU A 75 -10.37 -5.58 -0.62
N CYS A 76 -9.32 -5.20 0.11
CA CYS A 76 -9.15 -5.59 1.50
C CYS A 76 -9.63 -4.46 2.43
N PRO A 77 -10.56 -4.74 3.36
CA PRO A 77 -10.96 -3.75 4.35
C PRO A 77 -9.82 -3.45 5.33
N LEU A 78 -9.96 -2.34 6.07
CA LEU A 78 -9.08 -2.06 7.19
C LEU A 78 -9.13 -3.22 8.19
N LYS A 79 -7.96 -3.77 8.50
CA LYS A 79 -7.79 -4.84 9.49
C LYS A 79 -7.06 -4.31 10.71
N LYS A 80 -7.51 -4.70 11.90
CA LYS A 80 -6.86 -4.39 13.17
C LYS A 80 -6.23 -5.64 13.73
N SER A 81 -5.05 -5.51 14.30
CA SER A 81 -4.43 -6.63 14.99
C SER A 81 -5.26 -7.04 16.21
N ILE A 82 -5.44 -8.34 16.41
CA ILE A 82 -6.08 -8.88 17.60
C ILE A 82 -5.15 -8.75 18.80
N MET A 83 -3.86 -9.06 18.60
CA MET A 83 -2.86 -9.01 19.67
C MET A 83 -2.41 -7.58 20.01
N TYR A 84 -2.40 -6.68 19.02
CA TYR A 84 -1.94 -5.31 19.13
C TYR A 84 -3.01 -4.34 18.62
N PRO A 85 -4.11 -4.09 19.37
CA PRO A 85 -5.29 -3.37 18.87
C PRO A 85 -5.03 -1.93 18.38
N TYR A 86 -3.87 -1.37 18.74
CA TYR A 86 -3.40 -0.07 18.30
C TYR A 86 -2.74 -0.09 16.89
N ILE A 87 -2.51 -1.30 16.33
CA ILE A 87 -1.95 -1.48 14.98
C ILE A 87 -3.07 -1.87 14.00
N GLY A 88 -3.15 -1.16 12.90
CA GLY A 88 -4.07 -1.50 11.83
C GLY A 88 -3.44 -1.33 10.46
N VAL A 89 -3.92 -2.11 9.51
CA VAL A 89 -3.41 -2.16 8.14
C VAL A 89 -4.55 -2.19 7.13
N SER A 90 -4.28 -1.67 5.95
CA SER A 90 -5.20 -1.72 4.82
C SER A 90 -4.41 -2.17 3.58
N PRO A 91 -4.24 -3.47 3.37
CA PRO A 91 -3.68 -3.97 2.11
C PRO A 91 -4.56 -3.57 0.93
N ASP A 92 -3.96 -3.36 -0.23
CA ASP A 92 -4.69 -2.94 -1.44
C ASP A 92 -5.54 -4.08 -2.02
N GLY A 93 -5.25 -5.32 -1.63
CA GLY A 93 -6.05 -6.47 -1.99
C GLY A 93 -5.77 -7.71 -1.17
N GLN A 94 -6.69 -8.67 -1.26
CA GLN A 94 -6.54 -10.01 -0.69
C GLN A 94 -7.13 -11.06 -1.64
N ASN A 95 -6.42 -12.16 -1.82
CA ASN A 95 -6.98 -13.33 -2.47
C ASN A 95 -7.97 -14.02 -1.51
N PRO A 96 -9.24 -14.20 -1.88
CA PRO A 96 -10.26 -14.74 -0.98
C PRO A 96 -10.03 -16.22 -0.63
N VAL A 97 -9.32 -16.97 -1.49
CA VAL A 97 -9.05 -18.39 -1.32
C VAL A 97 -7.76 -18.62 -0.54
N THR A 98 -6.64 -18.09 -1.05
CA THR A 98 -5.31 -18.32 -0.45
C THR A 98 -5.02 -17.44 0.74
N LYS A 99 -5.82 -16.36 0.95
CA LYS A 99 -5.61 -15.31 1.96
C LYS A 99 -4.34 -14.48 1.75
N SER A 100 -3.58 -14.71 0.67
CA SER A 100 -2.43 -13.87 0.35
C SER A 100 -2.84 -12.41 0.15
N LEU A 101 -1.98 -11.50 0.57
CA LEU A 101 -2.21 -10.06 0.48
C LEU A 101 -1.60 -9.50 -0.81
N LEU A 102 -2.08 -8.34 -1.20
CA LEU A 102 -1.52 -7.54 -2.29
C LEU A 102 -1.28 -6.11 -1.80
N GLU A 103 -0.07 -5.61 -2.05
CA GLU A 103 0.29 -4.21 -1.92
C GLU A 103 0.68 -3.67 -3.29
N LEU A 104 0.04 -2.57 -3.70
CA LEU A 104 0.20 -1.95 -5.01
C LEU A 104 0.96 -0.63 -4.90
N LYS A 105 1.83 -0.34 -5.86
CA LYS A 105 2.46 0.97 -6.00
C LYS A 105 2.38 1.44 -7.44
N CYS A 106 1.64 2.52 -7.66
CA CYS A 106 1.52 3.18 -8.95
C CYS A 106 2.56 4.31 -9.06
N VAL A 107 3.61 4.10 -9.82
CA VAL A 107 4.76 5.00 -9.92
C VAL A 107 4.73 5.76 -11.23
N THR A 108 4.83 7.09 -11.17
CA THR A 108 4.83 7.97 -12.34
C THR A 108 6.11 8.79 -12.49
N THR A 109 6.82 9.05 -11.40
CA THR A 109 7.88 10.07 -11.33
C THR A 109 9.29 9.52 -11.25
N ARG A 110 9.46 8.21 -11.03
CA ARG A 110 10.76 7.56 -10.98
C ARG A 110 10.74 6.27 -11.77
N LEU A 111 11.90 5.81 -12.20
CA LEU A 111 12.05 4.49 -12.79
C LEU A 111 11.94 3.40 -11.71
N LEU A 112 11.39 2.26 -12.09
CA LEU A 112 11.36 1.08 -11.24
C LEU A 112 12.78 0.53 -11.06
N LYS A 113 13.08 0.10 -9.85
CA LYS A 113 14.32 -0.61 -9.51
C LYS A 113 14.02 -2.08 -9.30
N ASP A 114 15.00 -2.94 -9.52
CA ASP A 114 14.84 -4.38 -9.28
C ASP A 114 14.68 -4.69 -7.80
N GLU A 115 15.31 -3.88 -6.93
CA GLU A 115 15.14 -4.00 -5.49
C GLU A 115 13.93 -3.20 -5.00
N MET A 116 13.12 -3.84 -4.16
CA MET A 116 12.01 -3.18 -3.48
C MET A 116 12.55 -2.11 -2.51
N PRO A 117 11.95 -0.90 -2.48
CA PRO A 117 12.32 0.11 -1.50
C PRO A 117 12.12 -0.38 -0.05
N LYS A 118 13.13 -0.17 0.81
CA LYS A 118 13.12 -0.67 2.20
C LYS A 118 11.91 -0.20 3.01
N TYR A 119 11.42 1.02 2.77
CA TYR A 119 10.23 1.54 3.45
C TYR A 119 8.96 0.77 3.06
N ASN A 120 8.87 0.23 1.85
CA ASN A 120 7.77 -0.63 1.44
C ASN A 120 7.89 -2.03 2.08
N TYR A 121 9.11 -2.52 2.33
CA TYR A 121 9.31 -3.76 3.06
C TYR A 121 8.75 -3.68 4.49
N ASP A 122 9.04 -2.59 5.22
CA ASP A 122 8.49 -2.37 6.56
C ASP A 122 6.95 -2.27 6.54
N GLN A 123 6.37 -1.65 5.50
CA GLN A 123 4.93 -1.62 5.28
C GLN A 123 4.36 -3.04 5.09
N CYS A 124 4.96 -3.84 4.21
CA CYS A 124 4.53 -5.22 3.92
C CYS A 124 4.64 -6.12 5.16
N GLN A 125 5.74 -6.01 5.91
CA GLN A 125 5.92 -6.80 7.13
C GLN A 125 4.92 -6.42 8.22
N THR A 126 4.54 -5.14 8.33
CA THR A 126 3.47 -4.70 9.24
C THR A 126 2.12 -5.28 8.83
N GLN A 127 1.82 -5.36 7.54
CA GLN A 127 0.60 -5.99 7.05
C GLN A 127 0.57 -7.49 7.36
N LEU A 128 1.70 -8.19 7.16
CA LEU A 128 1.83 -9.60 7.52
C LEU A 128 1.79 -9.83 9.04
N LEU A 129 2.23 -8.88 9.86
CA LEU A 129 2.10 -8.94 11.31
C LEU A 129 0.63 -8.97 11.74
N VAL A 130 -0.20 -8.11 11.15
CA VAL A 130 -1.63 -7.97 11.50
C VAL A 130 -2.49 -9.06 10.86
N CYS A 131 -2.18 -9.45 9.63
CA CYS A 131 -2.92 -10.47 8.90
C CYS A 131 -2.26 -11.84 9.07
N GLU A 132 -2.47 -12.45 10.25
CA GLU A 132 -1.78 -13.69 10.65
C GLU A 132 -2.13 -14.88 9.76
N ASP A 133 -3.32 -14.90 9.16
CA ASP A 133 -3.81 -15.91 8.22
C ASP A 133 -3.19 -15.80 6.82
N ALA A 134 -2.49 -14.70 6.52
CA ALA A 134 -1.88 -14.50 5.22
C ALA A 134 -0.56 -15.28 5.11
N PRO A 135 -0.43 -16.20 4.12
CA PRO A 135 0.80 -16.97 3.94
C PRO A 135 1.96 -16.14 3.38
N PHE A 136 1.67 -15.12 2.60
CA PHE A 136 2.61 -14.18 2.00
C PHE A 136 1.87 -12.92 1.54
N LEU A 137 2.66 -11.94 1.11
CA LEU A 137 2.18 -10.71 0.49
C LEU A 137 2.87 -10.56 -0.86
N ASP A 138 2.11 -10.31 -1.92
CA ASP A 138 2.63 -9.89 -3.21
C ASP A 138 2.75 -8.36 -3.23
N TYR A 139 3.97 -7.86 -3.33
CA TYR A 139 4.26 -6.47 -3.59
C TYR A 139 4.38 -6.26 -5.10
N PHE A 140 3.52 -5.43 -5.65
CA PHE A 140 3.46 -5.19 -7.09
C PHE A 140 3.57 -3.70 -7.37
N GLU A 141 4.64 -3.31 -8.04
CA GLU A 141 4.97 -1.94 -8.37
C GLU A 141 4.88 -1.74 -9.88
N GLU A 142 4.08 -0.77 -10.31
CA GLU A 142 3.78 -0.50 -11.70
C GLU A 142 4.28 0.87 -12.11
N GLN A 143 5.02 0.92 -13.23
CA GLN A 143 5.36 2.17 -13.90
C GLN A 143 4.19 2.60 -14.77
N ILE A 144 3.53 3.70 -14.39
CA ILE A 144 2.41 4.26 -15.13
C ILE A 144 2.90 5.48 -15.92
N VAL A 145 2.63 5.49 -17.22
CA VAL A 145 2.97 6.61 -18.10
C VAL A 145 1.73 7.13 -18.81
N ALA A 146 1.66 8.44 -18.95
CA ALA A 146 0.66 9.08 -19.83
C ALA A 146 1.08 8.91 -21.29
N VAL A 147 0.11 8.73 -22.16
CA VAL A 147 0.32 8.57 -23.61
C VAL A 147 -0.74 9.37 -24.39
N ASP A 148 -0.35 9.95 -25.53
CA ASP A 148 -1.29 10.62 -26.42
C ASP A 148 -2.17 9.60 -27.14
N GLU A 149 -1.56 8.49 -27.58
CA GLU A 149 -2.26 7.38 -28.22
C GLU A 149 -1.82 6.04 -27.62
N TYR A 150 -2.75 5.06 -27.59
CA TYR A 150 -2.44 3.73 -27.12
C TYR A 150 -1.55 3.00 -28.11
N PRO A 151 -0.36 2.52 -27.69
CA PRO A 151 0.46 1.66 -28.52
C PRO A 151 -0.30 0.40 -28.94
N THR A 152 -0.24 0.03 -30.20
CA THR A 152 -0.95 -1.14 -30.75
C THR A 152 -0.50 -2.46 -30.13
N THR A 153 0.76 -2.52 -29.70
CA THR A 153 1.41 -3.70 -29.10
C THR A 153 1.19 -3.84 -27.59
N TYR A 154 0.55 -2.85 -26.93
CA TYR A 154 0.46 -2.81 -25.47
C TYR A 154 -0.81 -3.55 -24.98
N GLN A 155 -0.63 -4.71 -24.35
CA GLN A 155 -1.75 -5.56 -23.92
C GLN A 155 -2.06 -5.49 -22.42
N LEU A 156 -1.17 -4.90 -21.60
CA LEU A 156 -1.29 -5.06 -20.16
C LEU A 156 -2.43 -4.24 -19.55
N TRP A 157 -2.56 -2.96 -19.94
CA TRP A 157 -3.63 -2.16 -19.39
C TRP A 157 -3.71 -0.74 -20.00
N ARG A 158 -4.92 -0.26 -20.18
CA ARG A 158 -5.24 1.06 -20.75
C ARG A 158 -6.29 1.73 -19.88
N LYS A 159 -6.10 3.01 -19.55
CA LYS A 159 -7.12 3.81 -18.89
C LYS A 159 -7.21 5.20 -19.51
N ILE A 160 -8.44 5.72 -19.54
CA ILE A 160 -8.72 7.12 -19.76
C ILE A 160 -9.24 7.68 -18.43
N ASP A 161 -8.65 8.76 -17.91
CA ASP A 161 -9.18 9.47 -16.75
C ASP A 161 -10.35 10.38 -17.14
N ASP A 162 -10.98 11.02 -16.14
CA ASP A 162 -12.13 11.90 -16.35
C ASP A 162 -11.81 13.16 -17.19
N ASN A 163 -10.52 13.48 -17.35
CA ASN A 163 -10.03 14.59 -18.18
C ASN A 163 -9.62 14.14 -19.59
N GLY A 164 -9.81 12.88 -19.93
CA GLY A 164 -9.45 12.31 -21.22
C GLY A 164 -7.98 11.90 -21.36
N ASN A 165 -7.16 12.01 -20.30
CA ASN A 165 -5.77 11.55 -20.34
C ASN A 165 -5.70 10.03 -20.39
N LYS A 166 -4.86 9.52 -21.28
CA LYS A 166 -4.65 8.09 -21.48
C LYS A 166 -3.41 7.64 -20.73
N TYR A 167 -3.52 6.49 -20.04
CA TYR A 167 -2.43 5.90 -19.28
C TYR A 167 -2.19 4.46 -19.67
N VAL A 168 -0.94 4.03 -19.58
CA VAL A 168 -0.53 2.63 -19.77
C VAL A 168 0.44 2.24 -18.66
N ILE A 169 0.47 0.94 -18.33
CA ILE A 169 1.54 0.37 -17.51
C ILE A 169 2.70 0.04 -18.45
N SER A 170 3.83 0.73 -18.31
CA SER A 170 5.00 0.55 -19.18
C SER A 170 5.94 -0.54 -18.68
N ASP A 171 6.03 -0.72 -17.37
CA ASP A 171 6.88 -1.71 -16.71
C ASP A 171 6.29 -2.07 -15.33
N TYR A 172 6.75 -3.16 -14.73
CA TYR A 172 6.35 -3.55 -13.38
C TYR A 172 7.49 -4.31 -12.68
N ARG A 173 7.42 -4.33 -11.33
CA ARG A 173 8.22 -5.22 -10.48
C ARG A 173 7.28 -5.99 -9.56
N HIS A 174 7.61 -7.24 -9.32
CA HIS A 174 6.84 -8.14 -8.47
C HIS A 174 7.75 -8.84 -7.48
N HIS A 175 7.45 -8.70 -6.19
CA HIS A 175 8.17 -9.37 -5.11
C HIS A 175 7.18 -10.12 -4.23
N LYS A 176 7.46 -11.39 -3.98
CA LYS A 176 6.72 -12.19 -3.01
C LYS A 176 7.40 -12.09 -1.65
N ILE A 177 6.67 -11.53 -0.69
CA ILE A 177 7.18 -11.23 0.64
C ILE A 177 6.59 -12.24 1.63
N TYR A 178 7.47 -12.95 2.31
CA TYR A 178 7.10 -13.84 3.40
C TYR A 178 7.28 -13.15 4.75
N ARG A 179 6.60 -13.68 5.78
CA ARG A 179 6.68 -13.18 7.15
C ARG A 179 8.08 -13.30 7.69
N ASP A 180 8.68 -12.18 8.07
CA ASP A 180 10.00 -12.09 8.69
C ASP A 180 9.85 -11.98 10.20
N LYS A 181 10.05 -13.11 10.90
CA LYS A 181 9.95 -13.18 12.37
C LYS A 181 11.02 -12.34 13.07
N GLU A 182 12.21 -12.25 12.49
CA GLU A 182 13.28 -11.44 13.07
C GLU A 182 12.99 -9.95 12.93
N TRP A 183 12.41 -9.53 11.81
CA TRP A 183 11.90 -8.18 11.65
C TRP A 183 10.81 -7.87 12.68
N GLN A 184 9.83 -8.76 12.84
CA GLN A 184 8.73 -8.60 13.79
C GLN A 184 9.24 -8.46 15.24
N LYS A 185 10.19 -9.31 15.63
CA LYS A 185 10.83 -9.27 16.95
C LYS A 185 11.52 -7.93 17.24
N LYS A 186 12.11 -7.31 16.21
CA LYS A 186 12.76 -6.00 16.33
C LYS A 186 11.78 -4.83 16.28
N ALA A 187 10.70 -4.96 15.49
CA ALA A 187 9.73 -3.88 15.27
C ALA A 187 8.75 -3.73 16.43
N LEU A 188 8.30 -4.83 17.04
CA LEU A 188 7.29 -4.82 18.09
C LEU A 188 7.64 -3.93 19.29
N PRO A 189 8.84 -4.01 19.90
CA PRO A 189 9.19 -3.12 21.02
C PRO A 189 9.15 -1.63 20.64
N MET A 190 9.47 -1.30 19.39
CA MET A 190 9.41 0.08 18.89
C MET A 190 7.97 0.54 18.68
N PHE A 191 7.10 -0.35 18.25
CA PHE A 191 5.67 -0.09 18.11
C PHE A 191 4.98 0.07 19.47
N GLU A 192 5.39 -0.69 20.48
CA GLU A 192 4.89 -0.58 21.86
C GLU A 192 5.33 0.73 22.51
N ALA A 193 6.52 1.21 22.19
CA ALA A 193 7.05 2.46 22.72
C ALA A 193 6.47 3.73 22.07
N PHE A 194 5.80 3.60 20.92
CA PHE A 194 5.16 4.68 20.19
C PHE A 194 3.76 4.96 20.70
#